data_ca3d2f911de8fd20108181bc3845bfc1
#
_entry.id   ca3d2f911de8fd20108181bc3845bfc1
#
_cell.length_a   1.000
_cell.length_b   1.000
_cell.length_c   1.000
_cell.angle_alpha   90.00
_cell.angle_beta   90.00
_cell.angle_gamma   90.00
#
_symmetry.space_group_name_H-M   'P 1'
#
loop_
_entity.id
_entity.type
_entity.pdbx_description
1 polymer ?
#
loop_
_entity_poly.entity_id
_entity_poly.type
_entity_poly.pdbx_seq_one_letter_code
_entity_poly.pdbx_strand_id
1 'polypeptide(L)'
;MWGEIWKLNCPNGIKHFLWRMAHNSLALCCKLKRRGMDVDTSYFVCRRLDEDGGHLFLKCKYVKQVWCEMNLNETRERLASYGPAKEVAEHILRLDSEHQSNVLCLLNNWWCERNRIREGERKREGWEVAAITSRQADEIRNLQHKEHITSRGGGSRSGSASTRNSKD
;
A
#
# COMPACT_ATOMS: atom_id res chain seq x y z
N MET A 1 7.85 -10.36 10.02
CA MET A 1 7.33 -9.70 8.81
C MET A 1 5.97 -10.24 8.37
N TRP A 2 5.80 -11.56 8.07
CA TRP A 2 4.55 -12.05 7.47
C TRP A 2 3.31 -11.76 8.32
N GLY A 3 3.36 -12.04 9.62
CA GLY A 3 2.28 -11.69 10.53
C GLY A 3 2.01 -10.19 10.66
N GLU A 4 3.01 -9.35 10.44
CA GLU A 4 2.85 -7.89 10.51
C GLU A 4 1.99 -7.33 9.39
N ILE A 5 2.08 -7.91 8.16
CA ILE A 5 1.25 -7.50 7.03
C ILE A 5 -0.24 -7.65 7.36
N TRP A 6 -0.62 -8.74 8.02
CA TRP A 6 -2.01 -9.01 8.35
C TRP A 6 -2.54 -8.19 9.53
N LYS A 7 -1.64 -7.65 10.35
CA LYS A 7 -1.97 -6.73 11.45
C LYS A 7 -2.15 -5.29 11.00
N LEU A 8 -1.76 -4.93 9.77
CA LEU A 8 -1.97 -3.59 9.25
C LEU A 8 -3.46 -3.24 9.31
N ASN A 9 -3.76 -2.04 9.79
CA ASN A 9 -5.12 -1.54 9.76
C ASN A 9 -5.41 -0.83 8.43
N CYS A 10 -5.58 -1.62 7.38
CA CYS A 10 -5.91 -1.17 6.03
C CYS A 10 -6.77 -2.23 5.32
N PRO A 11 -7.41 -1.91 4.18
CA PRO A 11 -8.21 -2.84 3.41
C PRO A 11 -7.45 -4.12 3.04
N ASN A 12 -8.13 -5.26 3.07
CA ASN A 12 -7.53 -6.57 2.78
C ASN A 12 -6.88 -6.63 1.39
N GLY A 13 -7.42 -5.92 0.39
CA GLY A 13 -6.81 -5.82 -0.94
C GLY A 13 -5.38 -5.28 -0.91
N ILE A 14 -5.11 -4.27 -0.08
CA ILE A 14 -3.77 -3.69 0.10
C ILE A 14 -2.85 -4.68 0.83
N LYS A 15 -3.36 -5.39 1.85
CA LYS A 15 -2.58 -6.45 2.54
C LYS A 15 -2.17 -7.56 1.59
N HIS A 16 -3.11 -8.03 0.77
CA HIS A 16 -2.83 -9.05 -0.26
C HIS A 16 -1.85 -8.57 -1.31
N PHE A 17 -1.98 -7.32 -1.76
CA PHE A 17 -1.03 -6.71 -2.68
C PHE A 17 0.39 -6.69 -2.07
N LEU A 18 0.55 -6.16 -0.85
CA LEU A 18 1.84 -6.10 -0.16
C LEU A 18 2.44 -7.50 0.05
N TRP A 19 1.61 -8.47 0.46
CA TRP A 19 2.02 -9.86 0.62
C TRP A 19 2.55 -10.44 -0.71
N ARG A 20 1.81 -10.26 -1.82
CA ARG A 20 2.24 -10.72 -3.14
C ARG A 20 3.51 -10.01 -3.61
N MET A 21 3.64 -8.72 -3.36
CA MET A 21 4.84 -7.95 -3.68
C MET A 21 6.05 -8.51 -2.92
N ALA A 22 5.93 -8.69 -1.59
CA ALA A 22 6.99 -9.19 -0.73
C ALA A 22 7.41 -10.64 -1.07
N HIS A 23 6.46 -11.49 -1.47
CA HIS A 23 6.73 -12.85 -1.98
C HIS A 23 7.22 -12.85 -3.43
N ASN A 24 7.40 -11.69 -4.03
CA ASN A 24 7.80 -11.61 -5.43
C ASN A 24 6.85 -12.37 -6.38
N SER A 25 5.54 -12.40 -6.08
CA SER A 25 4.51 -13.18 -6.79
C SER A 25 3.55 -12.34 -7.65
N LEU A 26 3.81 -11.03 -7.79
CA LEU A 26 3.09 -10.20 -8.75
C LEU A 26 3.36 -10.66 -10.19
N ALA A 27 2.34 -10.62 -11.04
CA ALA A 27 2.41 -11.04 -12.44
C ALA A 27 3.06 -9.95 -13.30
N LEU A 28 4.36 -9.72 -13.11
CA LEU A 28 5.19 -8.82 -13.90
C LEU A 28 5.64 -9.51 -15.19
N CYS A 29 5.76 -8.77 -16.29
CA CYS A 29 6.12 -9.34 -17.60
C CYS A 29 7.44 -10.12 -17.57
N CYS A 30 8.47 -9.58 -16.90
CA CYS A 30 9.74 -10.30 -16.71
C CYS A 30 9.58 -11.65 -16.01
N LYS A 31 8.65 -11.75 -15.06
CA LYS A 31 8.42 -13.01 -14.35
C LYS A 31 7.61 -14.00 -15.15
N LEU A 32 6.62 -13.52 -15.89
CA LEU A 32 5.84 -14.35 -16.78
C LEU A 32 6.73 -14.97 -17.84
N LYS A 33 7.65 -14.17 -18.41
CA LYS A 33 8.67 -14.66 -19.37
C LYS A 33 9.56 -15.75 -18.76
N ARG A 34 10.05 -15.54 -17.52
CA ARG A 34 10.87 -16.56 -16.82
C ARG A 34 10.12 -17.86 -16.53
N ARG A 35 8.78 -17.81 -16.46
CA ARG A 35 7.91 -18.98 -16.29
C ARG A 35 7.58 -19.67 -17.63
N GLY A 36 8.19 -19.23 -18.74
CA GLY A 36 8.00 -19.82 -20.06
C GLY A 36 6.81 -19.26 -20.84
N MET A 37 6.17 -18.19 -20.37
CA MET A 37 5.11 -17.54 -21.14
C MET A 37 5.72 -16.68 -22.25
N ASP A 38 5.15 -16.74 -23.45
CA ASP A 38 5.57 -15.87 -24.55
C ASP A 38 4.92 -14.48 -24.40
N VAL A 39 5.63 -13.60 -23.71
CA VAL A 39 5.21 -12.22 -23.45
C VAL A 39 6.36 -11.26 -23.72
N ASP A 40 6.03 -10.07 -24.24
CA ASP A 40 6.97 -8.96 -24.28
C ASP A 40 7.26 -8.48 -22.86
N THR A 41 8.54 -8.36 -22.51
CA THR A 41 8.99 -7.92 -21.19
C THR A 41 8.99 -6.41 -21.05
N SER A 42 8.94 -5.66 -22.16
CA SER A 42 8.96 -4.20 -22.12
C SER A 42 7.75 -3.65 -21.39
N TYR A 43 8.01 -2.69 -20.47
CA TYR A 43 6.93 -2.05 -19.73
C TYR A 43 6.08 -1.18 -20.67
N PHE A 44 4.88 -1.63 -20.96
CA PHE A 44 4.00 -1.04 -21.98
C PHE A 44 3.63 0.42 -21.73
N VAL A 45 3.75 0.93 -20.47
CA VAL A 45 3.48 2.33 -20.15
C VAL A 45 4.59 3.25 -20.64
N CYS A 46 5.84 2.89 -20.43
CA CYS A 46 6.98 3.73 -20.84
C CYS A 46 7.69 3.25 -22.10
N ARG A 47 7.54 1.96 -22.45
CA ARG A 47 8.16 1.29 -23.61
C ARG A 47 9.68 1.47 -23.73
N ARG A 48 10.37 1.64 -22.58
CA ARG A 48 11.81 1.91 -22.53
C ARG A 48 12.62 0.82 -21.85
N LEU A 49 12.08 0.26 -20.78
CA LEU A 49 12.75 -0.73 -19.95
C LEU A 49 11.79 -1.87 -19.67
N ASP A 50 12.35 -2.99 -19.27
CA ASP A 50 11.59 -4.17 -18.88
C ASP A 50 10.72 -3.92 -17.66
N GLU A 51 9.57 -4.58 -17.60
CA GLU A 51 8.66 -4.55 -16.47
C GLU A 51 9.14 -5.49 -15.37
N ASP A 52 10.06 -5.00 -14.56
CA ASP A 52 10.38 -5.58 -13.25
C ASP A 52 9.76 -4.73 -12.11
N GLY A 53 9.81 -5.26 -10.89
CA GLY A 53 9.23 -4.57 -9.73
C GLY A 53 9.91 -3.24 -9.41
N GLY A 54 11.22 -3.16 -9.57
CA GLY A 54 12.00 -1.95 -9.31
C GLY A 54 11.66 -0.85 -10.33
N HIS A 55 11.59 -1.21 -11.61
CA HIS A 55 11.20 -0.25 -12.63
C HIS A 55 9.76 0.20 -12.46
N LEU A 56 8.83 -0.75 -12.34
CA LEU A 56 7.40 -0.47 -12.23
C LEU A 56 7.06 0.49 -11.08
N PHE A 57 7.58 0.21 -9.89
CA PHE A 57 7.14 0.91 -8.68
C PHE A 57 8.03 2.10 -8.28
N LEU A 58 9.29 2.14 -8.72
CA LEU A 58 10.26 3.09 -8.15
C LEU A 58 11.03 3.89 -9.22
N LYS A 59 11.30 3.33 -10.40
CA LYS A 59 12.25 3.93 -11.35
C LYS A 59 11.61 4.52 -12.59
N CYS A 60 10.42 4.05 -13.02
CA CYS A 60 9.75 4.56 -14.20
C CYS A 60 9.42 6.06 -14.04
N LYS A 61 9.65 6.84 -15.11
CA LYS A 61 9.37 8.28 -15.10
C LYS A 61 7.94 8.63 -14.70
N TYR A 62 6.98 7.81 -15.09
CA TYR A 62 5.56 8.05 -14.79
C TYR A 62 5.24 7.81 -13.31
N VAL A 63 5.73 6.73 -12.71
CA VAL A 63 5.52 6.51 -11.28
C VAL A 63 6.28 7.53 -10.43
N LYS A 64 7.45 8.00 -10.89
CA LYS A 64 8.19 9.08 -10.20
C LYS A 64 7.38 10.36 -10.08
N GLN A 65 6.54 10.68 -11.07
CA GLN A 65 5.63 11.82 -10.99
C GLN A 65 4.64 11.66 -9.82
N VAL A 66 4.04 10.48 -9.65
CA VAL A 66 3.11 10.21 -8.53
C VAL A 66 3.81 10.36 -7.18
N TRP A 67 5.04 9.81 -7.05
CA TRP A 67 5.85 9.98 -5.84
C TRP A 67 6.15 11.45 -5.54
N CYS A 68 6.43 12.25 -6.58
CA CYS A 68 6.70 13.68 -6.48
C CYS A 68 5.46 14.45 -6.04
N GLU A 69 4.31 14.20 -6.68
CA GLU A 69 3.04 14.85 -6.34
C GLU A 69 2.60 14.58 -4.89
N MET A 70 2.98 13.44 -4.33
CA MET A 70 2.73 13.07 -2.94
C MET A 70 3.82 13.52 -1.95
N ASN A 71 4.84 14.25 -2.41
CA ASN A 71 6.01 14.65 -1.60
C ASN A 71 6.75 13.46 -0.94
N LEU A 72 6.80 12.30 -1.61
CA LEU A 72 7.40 11.05 -1.10
C LEU A 72 8.69 10.66 -1.84
N ASN A 73 9.35 11.59 -2.53
CA ASN A 73 10.56 11.28 -3.31
C ASN A 73 11.70 10.71 -2.45
N GLU A 74 11.93 11.25 -1.27
CA GLU A 74 12.96 10.75 -0.37
C GLU A 74 12.71 9.29 0.02
N THR A 75 11.46 8.98 0.36
CA THR A 75 11.04 7.60 0.67
C THR A 75 11.22 6.68 -0.55
N ARG A 76 10.85 7.15 -1.75
CA ARG A 76 11.08 6.40 -3.00
C ARG A 76 12.54 6.07 -3.22
N GLU A 77 13.43 7.04 -3.04
CA GLU A 77 14.87 6.85 -3.24
C GLU A 77 15.45 5.86 -2.26
N ARG A 78 15.03 5.93 -1.00
CA ARG A 78 15.38 4.96 0.03
C ARG A 78 14.89 3.56 -0.34
N LEU A 79 13.63 3.42 -0.77
CA LEU A 79 13.10 2.13 -1.22
C LEU A 79 13.83 1.59 -2.45
N ALA A 80 14.25 2.47 -3.37
CA ALA A 80 14.98 2.09 -4.58
C ALA A 80 16.42 1.62 -4.32
N SER A 81 16.98 1.87 -3.14
CA SER A 81 18.30 1.38 -2.73
C SER A 81 18.27 -0.09 -2.24
N TYR A 82 17.10 -0.62 -1.91
CA TYR A 82 16.94 -2.04 -1.56
C TYR A 82 16.87 -2.91 -2.83
N GLY A 83 17.44 -4.12 -2.76
CA GLY A 83 17.42 -5.06 -3.86
C GLY A 83 16.16 -5.93 -3.89
N PRO A 84 15.97 -6.83 -2.92
CA PRO A 84 14.84 -7.74 -2.88
C PRO A 84 13.52 -7.05 -2.49
N ALA A 85 12.41 -7.43 -3.13
CA ALA A 85 11.07 -6.93 -2.80
C ALA A 85 10.68 -7.16 -1.32
N LYS A 86 11.21 -8.22 -0.71
CA LYS A 86 11.03 -8.50 0.72
C LYS A 86 11.62 -7.39 1.60
N GLU A 87 12.83 -6.91 1.31
CA GLU A 87 13.47 -5.82 2.06
C GLU A 87 12.69 -4.51 1.90
N VAL A 88 12.19 -4.24 0.69
CA VAL A 88 11.31 -3.10 0.44
C VAL A 88 10.06 -3.17 1.32
N ALA A 89 9.41 -4.34 1.38
CA ALA A 89 8.22 -4.54 2.21
C ALA A 89 8.54 -4.38 3.71
N GLU A 90 9.66 -4.94 4.19
CA GLU A 90 10.11 -4.78 5.57
C GLU A 90 10.37 -3.32 5.93
N HIS A 91 10.93 -2.55 5.02
CA HIS A 91 11.13 -1.12 5.24
C HIS A 91 9.80 -0.37 5.32
N ILE A 92 8.85 -0.66 4.42
CA ILE A 92 7.52 -0.06 4.46
C ILE A 92 6.81 -0.34 5.79
N LEU A 93 6.94 -1.55 6.32
CA LEU A 93 6.33 -1.91 7.62
C LEU A 93 6.93 -1.15 8.82
N ARG A 94 8.12 -0.55 8.67
CA ARG A 94 8.78 0.25 9.72
C ARG A 94 8.55 1.75 9.59
N LEU A 95 7.88 2.20 8.53
CA LEU A 95 7.51 3.61 8.38
C LEU A 95 6.49 4.00 9.46
N ASP A 96 6.45 5.27 9.81
CA ASP A 96 5.36 5.80 10.63
C ASP A 96 4.02 5.63 9.92
N SER A 97 2.94 5.72 10.68
CA SER A 97 1.58 5.40 10.19
C SER A 97 1.15 6.24 8.99
N GLU A 98 1.55 7.51 8.93
CA GLU A 98 1.18 8.39 7.83
C GLU A 98 1.94 8.03 6.55
N HIS A 99 3.27 7.96 6.60
CA HIS A 99 4.08 7.55 5.47
C HIS A 99 3.75 6.14 5.01
N GLN A 100 3.53 5.22 5.95
CA GLN A 100 3.14 3.85 5.64
C GLN A 100 1.84 3.78 4.85
N SER A 101 0.79 4.48 5.30
CA SER A 101 -0.51 4.50 4.61
C SER A 101 -0.39 5.09 3.21
N ASN A 102 0.32 6.21 3.07
CA ASN A 102 0.55 6.86 1.79
C ASN A 102 1.31 5.96 0.81
N VAL A 103 2.39 5.33 1.26
CA VAL A 103 3.23 4.44 0.42
C VAL A 103 2.46 3.20 0.00
N LEU A 104 1.73 2.57 0.93
CA LEU A 104 0.94 1.36 0.63
C LEU A 104 -0.17 1.66 -0.40
N CYS A 105 -0.89 2.77 -0.22
CA CYS A 105 -1.91 3.21 -1.16
C CYS A 105 -1.30 3.56 -2.53
N LEU A 106 -0.16 4.26 -2.56
CA LEU A 106 0.52 4.61 -3.80
C LEU A 106 0.92 3.36 -4.61
N LEU A 107 1.60 2.42 -3.98
CA LEU A 107 2.07 1.21 -4.65
C LEU A 107 0.89 0.36 -5.15
N ASN A 108 -0.15 0.20 -4.33
CA ASN A 108 -1.36 -0.54 -4.71
C ASN A 108 -2.12 0.15 -5.86
N ASN A 109 -2.32 1.46 -5.77
CA ASN A 109 -3.03 2.21 -6.81
C ASN A 109 -2.24 2.25 -8.13
N TRP A 110 -0.92 2.34 -8.06
CA TRP A 110 -0.08 2.26 -9.25
C TRP A 110 -0.15 0.86 -9.90
N TRP A 111 -0.21 -0.20 -9.10
CA TRP A 111 -0.47 -1.55 -9.59
C TRP A 111 -1.83 -1.66 -10.28
N CYS A 112 -2.87 -1.09 -9.69
CA CYS A 112 -4.20 -1.04 -10.30
C CYS A 112 -4.20 -0.24 -11.61
N GLU A 113 -3.53 0.92 -11.62
CA GLU A 113 -3.40 1.76 -12.81
C GLU A 113 -2.68 1.02 -13.95
N ARG A 114 -1.58 0.33 -13.63
CA ARG A 114 -0.88 -0.53 -14.58
C ARG A 114 -1.82 -1.56 -15.20
N ASN A 115 -2.64 -2.22 -14.40
CA ASN A 115 -3.57 -3.24 -14.89
C ASN A 115 -4.67 -2.62 -15.78
N ARG A 116 -5.21 -1.47 -15.39
CA ARG A 116 -6.20 -0.73 -16.21
C ARG A 116 -5.64 -0.37 -17.60
N ILE A 117 -4.42 0.16 -17.65
CA ILE A 117 -3.76 0.51 -18.90
C ILE A 117 -3.54 -0.74 -19.76
N ARG A 118 -3.18 -1.88 -19.16
CA ARG A 118 -3.03 -3.16 -19.85
C ARG A 118 -4.33 -3.63 -20.49
N GLU A 119 -5.48 -3.32 -19.87
CA GLU A 119 -6.81 -3.63 -20.38
C GLU A 119 -7.31 -2.61 -21.43
N GLY A 120 -6.49 -1.65 -21.79
CA GLY A 120 -6.77 -0.66 -22.84
C GLY A 120 -7.38 0.63 -22.34
N GLU A 121 -7.46 0.85 -21.03
CA GLU A 121 -7.96 2.10 -20.49
C GLU A 121 -6.93 3.24 -20.62
N ARG A 122 -7.44 4.49 -20.65
CA ARG A 122 -6.57 5.67 -20.68
C ARG A 122 -5.68 5.73 -19.45
N LYS A 123 -4.39 5.94 -19.66
CA LYS A 123 -3.45 6.24 -18.59
C LYS A 123 -3.82 7.57 -17.91
N ARG A 124 -3.95 7.55 -16.60
CA ARG A 124 -4.13 8.76 -15.79
C ARG A 124 -2.82 9.54 -15.68
N GLU A 125 -2.94 10.84 -15.50
CA GLU A 125 -1.79 11.68 -15.17
C GLU A 125 -1.34 11.45 -13.72
N GLY A 126 -0.06 11.79 -13.43
CA GLY A 126 0.51 11.57 -12.11
C GLY A 126 -0.30 12.21 -10.97
N TRP A 127 -0.77 13.44 -11.18
CA TRP A 127 -1.61 14.15 -10.21
C TRP A 127 -2.98 13.48 -9.96
N GLU A 128 -3.59 12.87 -11.00
CA GLU A 128 -4.87 12.14 -10.86
C GLU A 128 -4.68 10.92 -9.93
N VAL A 129 -3.61 10.16 -10.17
CA VAL A 129 -3.29 8.98 -9.34
C VAL A 129 -2.92 9.41 -7.92
N ALA A 130 -2.16 10.48 -7.77
CA ALA A 130 -1.78 11.04 -6.47
C ALA A 130 -3.02 11.50 -5.67
N ALA A 131 -3.97 12.19 -6.31
CA ALA A 131 -5.21 12.62 -5.66
C ALA A 131 -6.06 11.44 -5.16
N ILE A 132 -6.21 10.39 -5.98
CA ILE A 132 -6.91 9.15 -5.59
C ILE A 132 -6.20 8.51 -4.41
N THR A 133 -4.88 8.44 -4.45
CA THR A 133 -4.05 7.82 -3.43
C THR A 133 -4.14 8.55 -2.10
N SER A 134 -4.01 9.88 -2.10
CA SER A 134 -4.09 10.72 -0.90
C SER A 134 -5.45 10.56 -0.22
N ARG A 135 -6.54 10.62 -0.99
CA ARG A 135 -7.89 10.41 -0.45
C ARG A 135 -8.04 9.03 0.22
N GLN A 136 -7.57 7.97 -0.43
CA GLN A 136 -7.65 6.63 0.13
C GLN A 136 -6.80 6.49 1.40
N ALA A 137 -5.62 7.07 1.43
CA ALA A 137 -4.76 7.07 2.61
C ALA A 137 -5.39 7.82 3.78
N ASP A 138 -6.04 8.97 3.51
CA ASP A 138 -6.80 9.73 4.51
C ASP A 138 -7.98 8.93 5.08
N GLU A 139 -8.73 8.25 4.22
CA GLU A 139 -9.84 7.38 4.65
C GLU A 139 -9.35 6.27 5.61
N ILE A 140 -8.22 5.62 5.28
CA ILE A 140 -7.62 4.59 6.13
C ILE A 140 -7.21 5.17 7.48
N ARG A 141 -6.53 6.32 7.51
CA ARG A 141 -6.12 6.99 8.75
C ARG A 141 -7.31 7.39 9.63
N ASN A 142 -8.36 7.90 9.02
CA ASN A 142 -9.58 8.29 9.73
C ASN A 142 -10.28 7.09 10.38
N LEU A 143 -10.29 5.93 9.72
CA LEU A 143 -10.83 4.69 10.28
C LEU A 143 -9.99 4.22 11.48
N GLN A 144 -8.66 4.24 11.35
CA GLN A 144 -7.72 3.89 12.43
C GLN A 144 -7.94 4.77 13.67
N HIS A 145 -8.15 6.07 13.46
CA HIS A 145 -8.37 7.01 14.57
C HIS A 145 -9.69 6.75 15.30
N LYS A 146 -10.76 6.44 14.57
CA LYS A 146 -12.06 6.09 15.16
C LYS A 146 -12.01 4.83 16.01
N GLU A 147 -11.34 3.77 15.55
CA GLU A 147 -11.18 2.52 16.29
C GLU A 147 -10.38 2.72 17.58
N HIS A 148 -9.33 3.57 17.55
CA HIS A 148 -8.54 3.89 18.74
C HIS A 148 -9.34 4.66 19.80
N ILE A 149 -10.26 5.52 19.40
CA ILE A 149 -11.15 6.26 20.32
C ILE A 149 -12.18 5.30 20.95
N THR A 150 -12.78 4.40 20.15
CA THR A 150 -13.79 3.45 20.62
C THR A 150 -13.21 2.43 21.60
N SER A 151 -11.99 2.00 21.39
CA SER A 151 -11.29 1.07 22.30
C SER A 151 -10.91 1.71 23.65
N ARG A 152 -10.70 3.03 23.70
CA ARG A 152 -10.43 3.77 24.94
C ARG A 152 -11.71 4.16 25.72
N GLY A 153 -12.85 4.28 25.06
CA GLY A 153 -14.13 4.67 25.67
C GLY A 153 -14.91 3.53 26.34
N GLY A 154 -14.50 2.28 26.15
CA GLY A 154 -15.19 1.08 26.66
C GLY A 154 -14.87 0.68 28.11
N GLY A 155 -14.05 1.46 28.83
CA GLY A 155 -13.50 1.10 30.15
C GLY A 155 -14.16 1.72 31.38
N SER A 156 -15.36 2.31 31.32
CA SER A 156 -15.99 2.92 32.50
C SER A 156 -17.48 2.65 32.60
N ARG A 157 -17.84 1.43 32.94
CA ARG A 157 -19.14 1.09 33.56
C ARG A 157 -18.98 -0.17 34.40
N SER A 158 -18.54 -0.02 35.63
CA SER A 158 -18.85 -1.02 36.66
C SER A 158 -18.89 -0.30 38.00
N GLY A 159 -20.03 -0.43 38.67
CA GLY A 159 -20.13 -0.31 40.11
C GLY A 159 -20.91 0.86 40.65
N SER A 160 -22.23 0.78 40.70
CA SER A 160 -22.96 1.28 41.85
C SER A 160 -23.73 0.12 42.47
N ALA A 161 -23.19 -0.34 43.56
CA ALA A 161 -23.81 -1.33 44.41
C ALA A 161 -25.07 -0.77 45.05
N SER A 162 -26.18 -1.46 44.88
CA SER A 162 -27.43 -1.24 45.64
C SER A 162 -27.27 -1.81 47.04
N THR A 163 -27.17 -0.97 48.02
CA THR A 163 -27.37 -1.29 49.43
C THR A 163 -28.84 -1.55 49.68
N ARG A 164 -29.18 -2.81 49.95
CA ARG A 164 -30.46 -3.15 50.61
C ARG A 164 -30.36 -2.78 52.06
N ASN A 165 -31.28 -2.00 52.54
CA ASN A 165 -31.55 -1.91 53.94
C ASN A 165 -32.83 -2.67 54.22
N SER A 166 -32.71 -3.67 55.09
CA SER A 166 -33.77 -4.47 55.66
C SER A 166 -34.13 -3.89 57.02
N LYS A 167 -35.40 -3.66 57.27
CA LYS A 167 -36.10 -3.63 58.59
C LYS A 167 -37.60 -3.52 58.27
N ASP A 168 -38.37 -4.25 58.80
CA ASP A 168 -39.01 -5.03 59.89
C ASP A 168 -40.18 -5.76 59.28
#